data_5ae9f6cf92f94b84af2bc5b063721cc8
#
_entry.id   5ae9f6cf92f94b84af2bc5b063721cc8
#
_cell.length_a   1.000
_cell.length_b   1.000
_cell.length_c   1.000
_cell.angle_alpha   90.00
_cell.angle_beta   90.00
_cell.angle_gamma   90.00
#
_symmetry.space_group_name_H-M   'P 1'
#
loop_
_entity.id
_entity.type
_entity.pdbx_description
1 polymer ?
#
loop_
_entity_poly.entity_id
_entity_poly.type
_entity_poly.pdbx_seq_one_letter_code
_entity_poly.pdbx_strand_id
1 'polypeptide(L)'
;MNLHEDKFAFLNIINLVHEDSGIRSDILEKDYYVTLLLRELAGKQAELPAYFKGGTALYKAQKSIRRFSEDIDLTVCIDNCSNNQAKKRLELATKKYQSLPRTSRKELEDDRKGSITAVYDYAPLVGIDSDDPLQRFGYVKVEGTSFTVSEPFTPLEIEPILYTYATEEQRQILQAQYDVGPFRINTIRLERIFADKIFAAEFYYERKMYFDVAKHLYDVSVMLDLEQIQKMIGNQQMFLEMLGYKRLEETRRTGSDLAEKKFSDFQLLGGFGDNAALRKDYQNMQRNYVFSEEDVLPFDYVVEQWKKLREILLTLA
;
A
#
# COMPACT_ATOMS: atom_id res chain seq x y z
N MET A 1 -11.78 -10.78 23.01
CA MET A 1 -12.51 -9.50 22.74
C MET A 1 -11.59 -8.65 21.88
N ASN A 2 -12.08 -8.05 20.82
CA ASN A 2 -11.26 -7.12 20.04
C ASN A 2 -11.10 -5.78 20.78
N LEU A 3 -9.96 -5.10 20.60
CA LEU A 3 -9.69 -3.82 21.28
C LEU A 3 -10.76 -2.75 21.00
N HIS A 4 -11.26 -2.65 19.77
CA HIS A 4 -12.29 -1.67 19.40
C HIS A 4 -13.68 -1.91 20.04
N GLU A 5 -13.92 -3.08 20.62
CA GLU A 5 -15.12 -3.40 21.39
C GLU A 5 -15.04 -2.77 22.80
N ASP A 6 -13.83 -2.58 23.35
CA ASP A 6 -13.56 -1.79 24.53
C ASP A 6 -13.21 -0.35 24.13
N LYS A 7 -14.25 0.47 23.92
CA LYS A 7 -14.09 1.84 23.44
C LYS A 7 -13.21 2.71 24.34
N PHE A 8 -13.26 2.48 25.65
CA PHE A 8 -12.46 3.24 26.60
C PHE A 8 -10.98 2.91 26.48
N ALA A 9 -10.62 1.62 26.48
CA ALA A 9 -9.24 1.19 26.32
C ALA A 9 -8.69 1.61 24.95
N PHE A 10 -9.51 1.48 23.88
CA PHE A 10 -9.11 1.83 22.52
C PHE A 10 -8.83 3.34 22.38
N LEU A 11 -9.73 4.19 22.85
CA LEU A 11 -9.53 5.64 22.81
C LEU A 11 -8.32 6.07 23.66
N ASN A 12 -8.14 5.46 24.83
CA ASN A 12 -7.02 5.77 25.71
C ASN A 12 -5.67 5.47 25.05
N ILE A 13 -5.50 4.29 24.44
CA ILE A 13 -4.23 3.95 23.77
C ILE A 13 -3.99 4.81 22.52
N ILE A 14 -5.03 5.16 21.75
CA ILE A 14 -4.91 6.09 20.63
C ILE A 14 -4.36 7.44 21.09
N ASN A 15 -4.94 8.00 22.16
CA ASN A 15 -4.51 9.31 22.70
C ASN A 15 -3.06 9.25 23.20
N LEU A 16 -2.68 8.23 23.96
CA LEU A 16 -1.32 8.07 24.47
C LEU A 16 -0.29 7.96 23.33
N VAL A 17 -0.60 7.16 22.31
CA VAL A 17 0.30 7.01 21.17
C VAL A 17 0.34 8.28 20.33
N HIS A 18 -0.79 9.00 20.17
CA HIS A 18 -0.82 10.30 19.50
C HIS A 18 0.08 11.34 20.19
N GLU A 19 -0.03 11.46 21.52
CA GLU A 19 0.78 12.38 22.33
C GLU A 19 2.28 12.08 22.21
N ASP A 20 2.65 10.80 22.20
CA ASP A 20 4.05 10.35 22.15
C ASP A 20 4.68 10.44 20.74
N SER A 21 3.91 10.08 19.70
CA SER A 21 4.42 9.94 18.34
C SER A 21 4.13 11.14 17.43
N GLY A 22 3.17 12.00 17.79
CA GLY A 22 2.65 13.04 16.91
C GLY A 22 1.80 12.53 15.74
N ILE A 23 1.62 11.22 15.59
CA ILE A 23 0.79 10.65 14.51
C ILE A 23 -0.67 10.96 14.78
N ARG A 24 -1.40 11.42 13.78
CA ARG A 24 -2.82 11.77 13.88
C ARG A 24 -3.66 10.61 14.44
N SER A 25 -4.58 10.92 15.35
CA SER A 25 -5.43 9.92 16.02
C SER A 25 -6.31 9.13 15.03
N ASP A 26 -6.83 9.78 13.98
CA ASP A 26 -7.63 9.12 12.95
C ASP A 26 -6.81 8.14 12.09
N ILE A 27 -5.52 8.43 11.86
CA ILE A 27 -4.58 7.50 11.22
C ILE A 27 -4.31 6.29 12.12
N LEU A 28 -4.07 6.51 13.41
CA LEU A 28 -3.84 5.43 14.38
C LEU A 28 -5.05 4.50 14.48
N GLU A 29 -6.25 5.07 14.53
CA GLU A 29 -7.49 4.31 14.53
C GLU A 29 -7.66 3.49 13.25
N LYS A 30 -7.50 4.12 12.09
CA LYS A 30 -7.63 3.41 10.81
C LYS A 30 -6.57 2.34 10.62
N ASP A 31 -5.32 2.59 11.02
CA ASP A 31 -4.24 1.60 10.96
C ASP A 31 -4.56 0.34 11.78
N TYR A 32 -5.20 0.50 12.94
CA TYR A 32 -5.66 -0.63 13.72
C TYR A 32 -6.66 -1.49 12.94
N TYR A 33 -7.68 -0.89 12.30
CA TYR A 33 -8.68 -1.64 11.51
C TYR A 33 -8.09 -2.28 10.26
N VAL A 34 -7.17 -1.61 9.58
CA VAL A 34 -6.39 -2.20 8.48
C VAL A 34 -5.63 -3.43 8.97
N THR A 35 -4.96 -3.33 10.12
CA THR A 35 -4.18 -4.43 10.69
C THR A 35 -5.06 -5.58 11.14
N LEU A 36 -6.25 -5.31 11.65
CA LEU A 36 -7.25 -6.32 12.04
C LEU A 36 -7.64 -7.20 10.83
N LEU A 37 -7.94 -6.59 9.68
CA LEU A 37 -8.26 -7.33 8.46
C LEU A 37 -7.04 -8.08 7.90
N LEU A 38 -5.83 -7.50 7.98
CA LEU A 38 -4.60 -8.18 7.58
C LEU A 38 -4.28 -9.41 8.44
N ARG A 39 -4.59 -9.37 9.74
CA ARG A 39 -4.46 -10.54 10.63
C ARG A 39 -5.41 -11.67 10.19
N GLU A 40 -6.65 -11.34 9.85
CA GLU A 40 -7.59 -12.33 9.33
C GLU A 40 -7.14 -12.91 7.97
N LEU A 41 -6.55 -12.09 7.10
CA LEU A 41 -5.94 -12.56 5.85
C LEU A 41 -4.78 -13.51 6.12
N ALA A 42 -3.87 -13.16 7.03
CA ALA A 42 -2.71 -13.99 7.39
C ALA A 42 -3.14 -15.40 7.83
N GLY A 43 -4.21 -15.50 8.62
CA GLY A 43 -4.80 -16.78 9.01
C GLY A 43 -5.34 -17.62 7.84
N LYS A 44 -5.71 -16.97 6.72
CA LYS A 44 -6.21 -17.65 5.52
C LYS A 44 -5.11 -18.04 4.54
N GLN A 45 -3.93 -17.43 4.60
CA GLN A 45 -2.88 -17.58 3.59
C GLN A 45 -2.26 -18.99 3.53
N ALA A 46 -2.48 -19.84 4.51
CA ALA A 46 -2.07 -21.25 4.45
C ALA A 46 -2.78 -22.01 3.30
N GLU A 47 -4.03 -21.63 2.99
CA GLU A 47 -4.85 -22.28 1.98
C GLU A 47 -5.23 -21.32 0.81
N LEU A 48 -5.14 -20.03 1.06
CA LEU A 48 -5.50 -18.96 0.11
C LEU A 48 -4.24 -18.27 -0.41
N PRO A 49 -3.83 -18.49 -1.68
CA PRO A 49 -2.65 -17.86 -2.26
C PRO A 49 -2.98 -16.40 -2.65
N ALA A 50 -3.14 -15.57 -1.63
CA ALA A 50 -3.35 -14.12 -1.73
C ALA A 50 -2.21 -13.41 -0.98
N TYR A 51 -1.50 -12.52 -1.64
CA TYR A 51 -0.27 -11.89 -1.16
C TYR A 51 -0.46 -10.39 -0.99
N PHE A 52 -0.04 -9.89 0.16
CA PHE A 52 -0.12 -8.48 0.50
C PHE A 52 0.88 -7.65 -0.31
N LYS A 53 0.47 -6.50 -0.84
CA LYS A 53 1.30 -5.60 -1.64
C LYS A 53 0.89 -4.13 -1.48
N GLY A 54 1.37 -3.28 -2.36
CA GLY A 54 0.97 -1.89 -2.46
C GLY A 54 1.61 -0.96 -1.43
N GLY A 55 1.03 0.22 -1.28
CA GLY A 55 1.55 1.26 -0.38
C GLY A 55 1.49 0.86 1.08
N THR A 56 0.43 0.17 1.47
CA THR A 56 0.23 -0.30 2.85
C THR A 56 1.25 -1.37 3.23
N ALA A 57 1.63 -2.26 2.28
CA ALA A 57 2.71 -3.21 2.50
C ALA A 57 4.08 -2.53 2.66
N LEU A 58 4.33 -1.41 1.96
CA LEU A 58 5.60 -0.68 2.07
C LEU A 58 5.83 -0.13 3.48
N TYR A 59 4.83 0.49 4.11
CA TYR A 59 5.05 1.03 5.45
C TYR A 59 4.91 -0.03 6.55
N LYS A 60 3.96 -0.97 6.43
CA LYS A 60 3.69 -1.96 7.48
C LYS A 60 4.64 -3.16 7.45
N ALA A 61 4.83 -3.76 6.29
CA ALA A 61 5.55 -5.02 6.16
C ALA A 61 7.01 -4.82 5.76
N GLN A 62 7.27 -3.97 4.78
CA GLN A 62 8.62 -3.67 4.33
C GLN A 62 9.33 -2.64 5.22
N LYS A 63 8.57 -1.85 6.00
CA LYS A 63 9.06 -0.75 6.86
C LYS A 63 9.98 0.22 6.09
N SER A 64 9.71 0.37 4.79
CA SER A 64 10.56 1.07 3.83
C SER A 64 10.14 2.50 3.54
N ILE A 65 8.91 2.87 3.87
CA ILE A 65 8.41 4.25 3.72
C ILE A 65 7.76 4.74 5.01
N ARG A 66 7.75 6.06 5.18
CA ARG A 66 7.24 6.75 6.37
C ARG A 66 6.04 7.62 6.04
N ARG A 67 5.14 7.10 5.24
CA ARG A 67 3.84 7.71 4.97
C ARG A 67 2.72 6.69 5.15
N PHE A 68 1.57 7.18 5.57
CA PHE A 68 0.35 6.37 5.69
C PHE A 68 -0.17 5.93 4.32
N SER A 69 -0.70 4.73 4.28
CA SER A 69 -1.48 4.17 3.18
C SER A 69 -2.59 3.31 3.79
N GLU A 70 -3.78 3.36 3.23
CA GLU A 70 -5.01 2.98 3.91
C GLU A 70 -5.75 1.79 3.30
N ASP A 71 -5.44 1.43 2.07
CA ASP A 71 -6.08 0.33 1.36
C ASP A 71 -5.27 -0.96 1.49
N ILE A 72 -5.93 -2.09 1.50
CA ILE A 72 -5.30 -3.42 1.49
C ILE A 72 -5.26 -3.91 0.05
N ASP A 73 -4.10 -3.86 -0.58
CA ASP A 73 -3.87 -4.36 -1.93
C ASP A 73 -3.40 -5.80 -1.91
N LEU A 74 -4.02 -6.66 -2.72
CA LEU A 74 -3.70 -8.08 -2.81
C LEU A 74 -3.45 -8.54 -4.24
N THR A 75 -2.43 -9.37 -4.40
CA THR A 75 -2.25 -10.24 -5.57
C THR A 75 -2.82 -11.61 -5.24
N VAL A 76 -3.76 -12.10 -6.05
CA VAL A 76 -4.38 -13.41 -5.85
C VAL A 76 -3.96 -14.35 -6.97
N CYS A 77 -3.16 -15.37 -6.62
CA CYS A 77 -2.72 -16.37 -7.59
C CYS A 77 -3.89 -17.24 -8.03
N ILE A 78 -4.11 -17.31 -9.34
CA ILE A 78 -5.17 -18.12 -9.96
C ILE A 78 -4.62 -19.18 -10.92
N ASP A 79 -3.33 -19.48 -10.82
CA ASP A 79 -2.69 -20.49 -11.66
C ASP A 79 -3.38 -21.84 -11.50
N ASN A 80 -3.60 -22.53 -12.61
CA ASN A 80 -4.33 -23.80 -12.69
C ASN A 80 -5.80 -23.74 -12.20
N CYS A 81 -6.40 -22.55 -12.14
CA CYS A 81 -7.80 -22.38 -11.79
C CYS A 81 -8.70 -22.31 -13.02
N SER A 82 -9.87 -22.96 -12.95
CA SER A 82 -10.98 -22.61 -13.82
C SER A 82 -11.51 -21.20 -13.52
N ASN A 83 -12.26 -20.59 -14.42
CA ASN A 83 -12.85 -19.26 -14.21
C ASN A 83 -13.66 -19.17 -12.91
N ASN A 84 -14.41 -20.20 -12.56
CA ASN A 84 -15.21 -20.25 -11.32
C ASN A 84 -14.31 -20.34 -10.08
N GLN A 85 -13.23 -21.11 -10.14
CA GLN A 85 -12.26 -21.20 -9.05
C GLN A 85 -11.51 -19.89 -8.86
N ALA A 86 -11.11 -19.24 -9.95
CA ALA A 86 -10.44 -17.94 -9.92
C ALA A 86 -11.34 -16.87 -9.28
N LYS A 87 -12.62 -16.79 -9.69
CA LYS A 87 -13.60 -15.89 -9.07
C LYS A 87 -13.78 -16.18 -7.58
N LYS A 88 -13.95 -17.46 -7.22
CA LYS A 88 -14.08 -17.87 -5.80
C LYS A 88 -12.87 -17.48 -4.97
N ARG A 89 -11.63 -17.66 -5.49
CA ARG A 89 -10.40 -17.22 -4.79
C ARG A 89 -10.38 -15.71 -4.56
N LEU A 90 -10.70 -14.91 -5.58
CA LEU A 90 -10.81 -13.45 -5.44
C LEU A 90 -11.85 -13.06 -4.39
N GLU A 91 -13.01 -13.68 -4.40
CA GLU A 91 -14.06 -13.41 -3.40
C GLU A 91 -13.63 -13.81 -1.98
N LEU A 92 -12.91 -14.92 -1.82
CA LEU A 92 -12.37 -15.34 -0.52
C LEU A 92 -11.32 -14.35 -0.02
N ALA A 93 -10.48 -13.82 -0.92
CA ALA A 93 -9.44 -12.86 -0.59
C ALA A 93 -9.99 -11.45 -0.27
N THR A 94 -11.17 -11.09 -0.78
CA THR A 94 -11.68 -9.71 -0.67
C THR A 94 -12.99 -9.58 0.10
N LYS A 95 -13.94 -10.49 -0.12
CA LYS A 95 -15.34 -10.34 0.37
C LYS A 95 -15.64 -11.13 1.65
N LYS A 96 -14.74 -11.93 2.16
CA LYS A 96 -15.00 -12.92 3.23
C LYS A 96 -14.23 -12.64 4.51
N TYR A 97 -14.21 -11.38 4.96
CA TYR A 97 -13.71 -11.00 6.28
C TYR A 97 -14.87 -10.93 7.27
N GLN A 98 -14.59 -11.30 8.53
CA GLN A 98 -15.59 -11.36 9.61
C GLN A 98 -15.34 -10.31 10.69
N SER A 99 -14.13 -9.77 10.76
CA SER A 99 -13.73 -8.82 11.79
C SER A 99 -14.44 -7.47 11.70
N LEU A 100 -14.92 -7.10 10.50
CA LEU A 100 -15.67 -5.89 10.25
C LEU A 100 -16.88 -6.16 9.35
N PRO A 101 -17.99 -5.42 9.50
CA PRO A 101 -19.14 -5.54 8.63
C PRO A 101 -18.85 -5.03 7.20
N ARG A 102 -19.40 -5.71 6.19
CA ARG A 102 -19.38 -5.20 4.82
C ARG A 102 -20.21 -3.94 4.70
N THR A 103 -19.70 -2.99 3.92
CA THR A 103 -20.41 -1.73 3.68
C THR A 103 -21.75 -1.95 2.96
N SER A 104 -22.72 -1.08 3.27
CA SER A 104 -23.94 -0.95 2.46
C SER A 104 -23.77 -0.01 1.26
N ARG A 105 -22.68 0.77 1.21
CA ARG A 105 -22.36 1.77 0.17
C ARG A 105 -21.77 1.09 -1.06
N LYS A 106 -22.66 0.62 -1.95
CA LYS A 106 -22.24 -0.17 -3.13
C LYS A 106 -21.40 0.61 -4.13
N GLU A 107 -21.50 1.92 -4.16
CA GLU A 107 -20.70 2.81 -4.99
C GLU A 107 -19.20 2.80 -4.64
N LEU A 108 -18.83 2.34 -3.44
CA LEU A 108 -17.44 2.18 -3.02
C LEU A 108 -16.82 0.84 -3.43
N GLU A 109 -17.67 -0.10 -3.85
CA GLU A 109 -17.24 -1.44 -4.23
C GLU A 109 -17.17 -1.60 -5.76
N ASP A 110 -16.30 -2.49 -6.22
CA ASP A 110 -16.17 -2.84 -7.63
C ASP A 110 -15.97 -4.36 -7.78
N ASP A 111 -16.58 -4.93 -8.80
CA ASP A 111 -16.47 -6.37 -9.12
C ASP A 111 -16.33 -6.52 -10.63
N ARG A 112 -15.10 -6.53 -11.11
CA ARG A 112 -14.74 -6.72 -12.51
C ARG A 112 -14.05 -8.05 -12.71
N LYS A 113 -14.02 -8.52 -13.94
CA LYS A 113 -13.27 -9.72 -14.28
C LYS A 113 -11.78 -9.56 -13.89
N GLY A 114 -11.35 -10.36 -12.93
CA GLY A 114 -9.95 -10.36 -12.45
C GLY A 114 -9.61 -9.30 -11.41
N SER A 115 -10.57 -8.47 -10.97
CA SER A 115 -10.37 -7.47 -9.94
C SER A 115 -11.62 -7.28 -9.09
N ILE A 116 -11.49 -7.31 -7.78
CA ILE A 116 -12.59 -7.07 -6.83
C ILE A 116 -12.12 -6.07 -5.78
N THR A 117 -12.90 -5.01 -5.58
CA THR A 117 -12.79 -4.09 -4.45
C THR A 117 -13.95 -4.34 -3.51
N ALA A 118 -13.65 -4.71 -2.27
CA ALA A 118 -14.61 -4.89 -1.19
C ALA A 118 -14.34 -3.86 -0.09
N VAL A 119 -15.40 -3.38 0.55
CA VAL A 119 -15.30 -2.31 1.57
C VAL A 119 -15.91 -2.78 2.89
N TYR A 120 -15.22 -2.48 3.99
CA TYR A 120 -15.59 -2.84 5.35
C TYR A 120 -15.71 -1.59 6.20
N ASP A 121 -16.87 -1.41 6.82
CA ASP A 121 -17.16 -0.23 7.63
C ASP A 121 -16.71 -0.42 9.08
N TYR A 122 -16.26 0.66 9.69
CA TYR A 122 -16.09 0.79 11.14
C TYR A 122 -16.68 2.12 11.62
N ALA A 123 -17.06 2.18 12.87
CA ALA A 123 -17.57 3.42 13.49
C ALA A 123 -16.39 4.18 14.12
N PRO A 124 -15.95 5.33 13.55
CA PRO A 124 -14.86 6.11 14.11
C PRO A 124 -15.15 6.55 15.54
N LEU A 125 -14.17 6.40 16.44
CA LEU A 125 -14.21 6.88 17.81
C LEU A 125 -13.56 8.25 17.96
N VAL A 126 -12.58 8.55 17.10
CA VAL A 126 -11.88 9.84 17.09
C VAL A 126 -12.46 10.76 16.02
N GLY A 127 -12.27 12.08 16.21
CA GLY A 127 -12.65 13.06 15.20
C GLY A 127 -11.84 12.88 13.92
N ILE A 128 -12.53 12.87 12.79
CA ILE A 128 -11.89 12.82 11.47
C ILE A 128 -11.52 14.25 11.08
N ASP A 129 -10.31 14.45 10.57
CA ASP A 129 -9.90 15.72 10.00
C ASP A 129 -10.74 16.01 8.73
N SER A 130 -11.61 17.03 8.81
CA SER A 130 -12.49 17.41 7.72
C SER A 130 -11.76 17.99 6.52
N ASP A 131 -10.51 18.43 6.70
CA ASP A 131 -9.68 19.02 5.65
C ASP A 131 -8.89 17.96 4.87
N ASP A 132 -8.99 16.68 5.25
CA ASP A 132 -8.42 15.57 4.48
C ASP A 132 -9.16 15.44 3.13
N PRO A 133 -8.48 15.72 2.00
CA PRO A 133 -9.12 15.76 0.69
C PRO A 133 -9.69 14.42 0.23
N LEU A 134 -9.27 13.33 0.85
CA LEU A 134 -9.71 11.99 0.46
C LEU A 134 -10.88 11.47 1.29
N GLN A 135 -11.12 12.01 2.49
CA GLN A 135 -12.23 11.62 3.38
C GLN A 135 -12.47 10.09 3.48
N ARG A 136 -11.38 9.31 3.53
CA ARG A 136 -11.43 7.83 3.47
C ARG A 136 -11.50 7.14 4.82
N PHE A 137 -11.91 7.85 5.87
CA PHE A 137 -12.09 7.31 7.20
C PHE A 137 -13.48 6.68 7.37
N GLY A 138 -13.63 5.83 8.38
CA GLY A 138 -14.88 5.09 8.63
C GLY A 138 -15.04 3.81 7.80
N TYR A 139 -14.05 3.46 6.98
CA TYR A 139 -14.04 2.19 6.24
C TYR A 139 -12.62 1.79 5.81
N VAL A 140 -12.45 0.51 5.49
CA VAL A 140 -11.22 -0.05 4.91
C VAL A 140 -11.57 -0.72 3.58
N LYS A 141 -10.80 -0.44 2.53
CA LYS A 141 -10.89 -1.14 1.25
C LYS A 141 -9.95 -2.33 1.20
N VAL A 142 -10.43 -3.42 0.63
CA VAL A 142 -9.65 -4.60 0.29
C VAL A 142 -9.75 -4.82 -1.21
N GLU A 143 -8.65 -4.60 -1.91
CA GLU A 143 -8.55 -4.69 -3.36
C GLU A 143 -7.76 -5.93 -3.78
N GLY A 144 -8.41 -6.87 -4.43
CA GLY A 144 -7.79 -8.10 -4.93
C GLY A 144 -7.71 -8.08 -6.46
N THR A 145 -6.53 -8.40 -6.99
CA THR A 145 -6.32 -8.56 -8.44
C THR A 145 -5.72 -9.92 -8.76
N SER A 146 -6.19 -10.56 -9.84
CA SER A 146 -5.71 -11.87 -10.27
C SER A 146 -4.89 -11.83 -11.57
N PHE A 147 -4.78 -10.66 -12.19
CA PHE A 147 -3.90 -10.48 -13.36
C PHE A 147 -2.45 -10.13 -12.98
N THR A 148 -2.20 -9.86 -11.70
CA THR A 148 -0.88 -9.54 -11.16
C THR A 148 -0.08 -10.80 -10.85
N VAL A 149 1.24 -10.73 -10.99
CA VAL A 149 2.15 -11.83 -10.68
C VAL A 149 2.37 -11.94 -9.18
N SER A 150 2.26 -13.14 -8.64
CA SER A 150 2.32 -13.41 -7.19
C SER A 150 3.74 -13.56 -6.65
N GLU A 151 4.75 -13.45 -7.49
CA GLU A 151 6.13 -13.70 -7.12
C GLU A 151 7.05 -12.54 -7.52
N PRO A 152 8.16 -12.39 -6.83
CA PRO A 152 8.55 -13.09 -5.60
C PRO A 152 7.83 -12.52 -4.36
N PHE A 153 7.56 -13.38 -3.38
CA PHE A 153 7.00 -12.99 -2.08
C PHE A 153 7.83 -13.52 -0.91
N THR A 154 7.58 -13.00 0.29
CA THR A 154 8.23 -13.44 1.53
C THR A 154 7.28 -13.22 2.72
N PRO A 155 7.32 -14.08 3.76
CA PRO A 155 6.60 -13.81 5.00
C PRO A 155 7.31 -12.69 5.78
N LEU A 156 6.59 -11.62 6.08
CA LEU A 156 7.07 -10.49 6.88
C LEU A 156 6.21 -10.30 8.12
N GLU A 157 6.84 -9.80 9.18
CA GLU A 157 6.14 -9.48 10.41
C GLU A 157 5.54 -8.08 10.35
N ILE A 158 4.26 -7.96 10.71
CA ILE A 158 3.54 -6.70 10.80
C ILE A 158 2.81 -6.59 12.13
N GLU A 159 2.54 -5.34 12.53
CA GLU A 159 1.82 -4.98 13.74
C GLU A 159 1.07 -3.66 13.55
N PRO A 160 0.07 -3.31 14.40
CA PRO A 160 -0.53 -1.98 14.38
C PRO A 160 0.47 -0.91 14.85
N ILE A 161 0.35 0.31 14.32
CA ILE A 161 1.15 1.46 14.79
C ILE A 161 0.97 1.64 16.31
N LEU A 162 -0.23 1.45 16.82
CA LEU A 162 -0.51 1.49 18.26
C LEU A 162 0.40 0.58 19.08
N TYR A 163 0.69 -0.63 18.57
CA TYR A 163 1.59 -1.57 19.23
C TYR A 163 3.06 -1.15 19.10
N THR A 164 3.45 -0.62 17.95
CA THR A 164 4.83 -0.16 17.69
C THR A 164 5.26 0.91 18.70
N TYR A 165 4.37 1.88 19.00
CA TYR A 165 4.67 3.00 19.90
C TYR A 165 4.21 2.78 21.35
N ALA A 166 3.54 1.66 21.66
CA ALA A 166 3.16 1.31 23.02
C ALA A 166 4.38 1.00 23.89
N THR A 167 4.29 1.33 25.19
CA THR A 167 5.27 0.90 26.20
C THR A 167 5.22 -0.63 26.36
N GLU A 168 6.25 -1.20 26.97
CA GLU A 168 6.30 -2.66 27.20
C GLU A 168 5.10 -3.16 28.03
N GLU A 169 4.68 -2.42 29.06
CA GLU A 169 3.52 -2.76 29.86
C GLU A 169 2.20 -2.70 29.04
N GLN A 170 2.05 -1.67 28.21
CA GLN A 170 0.91 -1.55 27.29
C GLN A 170 0.89 -2.69 26.26
N ARG A 171 2.03 -3.08 25.69
CA ARG A 171 2.14 -4.21 24.76
C ARG A 171 1.68 -5.52 25.41
N GLN A 172 2.08 -5.78 26.64
CA GLN A 172 1.64 -6.96 27.38
C GLN A 172 0.12 -6.98 27.56
N ILE A 173 -0.49 -5.85 27.88
CA ILE A 173 -1.96 -5.73 27.99
C ILE A 173 -2.63 -5.93 26.64
N LEU A 174 -2.12 -5.26 25.57
CA LEU A 174 -2.65 -5.35 24.23
C LEU A 174 -2.63 -6.79 23.71
N GLN A 175 -1.55 -7.53 23.95
CA GLN A 175 -1.44 -8.93 23.54
C GLN A 175 -2.33 -9.86 24.39
N ALA A 176 -2.26 -9.74 25.72
CA ALA A 176 -2.93 -10.69 26.62
C ALA A 176 -4.45 -10.54 26.63
N GLN A 177 -4.97 -9.33 26.51
CA GLN A 177 -6.41 -9.04 26.63
C GLN A 177 -7.11 -8.92 25.27
N TYR A 178 -6.43 -8.41 24.24
CA TYR A 178 -7.06 -8.02 22.98
C TYR A 178 -6.48 -8.71 21.74
N ASP A 179 -5.50 -9.60 21.91
CA ASP A 179 -4.77 -10.25 20.78
C ASP A 179 -4.18 -9.21 19.78
N VAL A 180 -3.79 -8.04 20.29
CA VAL A 180 -3.14 -6.99 19.48
C VAL A 180 -1.63 -7.10 19.64
N GLY A 181 -0.95 -7.47 18.55
CA GLY A 181 0.50 -7.66 18.54
C GLY A 181 1.00 -8.07 17.16
N PRO A 182 2.29 -8.43 17.03
CA PRO A 182 2.88 -8.81 15.76
C PRO A 182 2.34 -10.15 15.24
N PHE A 183 2.32 -10.28 13.91
CA PHE A 183 2.03 -11.53 13.20
C PHE A 183 2.69 -11.53 11.82
N ARG A 184 2.84 -12.72 11.21
CA ARG A 184 3.45 -12.85 9.89
C ARG A 184 2.40 -12.92 8.79
N ILE A 185 2.70 -12.24 7.67
CA ILE A 185 1.87 -12.22 6.48
C ILE A 185 2.73 -12.35 5.22
N ASN A 186 2.31 -13.18 4.27
CA ASN A 186 2.99 -13.32 2.99
C ASN A 186 2.81 -12.04 2.17
N THR A 187 3.93 -11.38 1.87
CA THR A 187 3.98 -10.06 1.24
C THR A 187 4.84 -10.12 -0.02
N ILE A 188 4.41 -9.44 -1.07
CA ILE A 188 5.23 -9.26 -2.29
C ILE A 188 6.53 -8.53 -1.91
N ARG A 189 7.66 -9.00 -2.46
CA ARG A 189 8.98 -8.45 -2.13
C ARG A 189 9.14 -7.00 -2.59
N LEU A 190 9.99 -6.27 -1.87
CA LEU A 190 10.23 -4.84 -2.08
C LEU A 190 10.64 -4.51 -3.50
N GLU A 191 11.52 -5.33 -4.09
CA GLU A 191 12.04 -5.16 -5.46
C GLU A 191 10.91 -5.20 -6.49
N ARG A 192 9.93 -6.08 -6.25
CA ARG A 192 8.76 -6.19 -7.14
C ARG A 192 7.83 -4.99 -6.98
N ILE A 193 7.58 -4.56 -5.74
CA ILE A 193 6.76 -3.36 -5.46
C ILE A 193 7.43 -2.10 -6.05
N PHE A 194 8.75 -2.01 -6.01
CA PHE A 194 9.48 -0.90 -6.64
C PHE A 194 9.19 -0.80 -8.14
N ALA A 195 9.28 -1.92 -8.88
CA ALA A 195 8.93 -1.96 -10.29
C ALA A 195 7.45 -1.56 -10.52
N ASP A 196 6.51 -2.05 -9.69
CA ASP A 196 5.09 -1.67 -9.76
C ASP A 196 4.88 -0.17 -9.64
N LYS A 197 5.61 0.48 -8.73
CA LYS A 197 5.48 1.92 -8.47
C LYS A 197 5.96 2.78 -9.63
N ILE A 198 7.00 2.36 -10.36
CA ILE A 198 7.49 3.06 -11.55
C ILE A 198 6.39 3.10 -12.62
N PHE A 199 5.81 1.95 -12.95
CA PHE A 199 4.75 1.86 -13.96
C PHE A 199 3.44 2.54 -13.51
N ALA A 200 3.11 2.44 -12.23
CA ALA A 200 1.93 3.11 -11.69
C ALA A 200 2.07 4.65 -11.75
N ALA A 201 3.27 5.18 -11.48
CA ALA A 201 3.53 6.60 -11.61
C ALA A 201 3.27 7.11 -13.04
N GLU A 202 3.76 6.40 -14.07
CA GLU A 202 3.48 6.73 -15.47
C GLU A 202 1.99 6.62 -15.78
N PHE A 203 1.35 5.51 -15.39
CA PHE A 203 -0.06 5.26 -15.64
C PHE A 203 -0.96 6.39 -15.14
N TYR A 204 -0.71 6.90 -13.93
CA TYR A 204 -1.46 8.00 -13.35
C TYR A 204 -1.05 9.36 -13.92
N TYR A 205 0.23 9.54 -14.30
CA TYR A 205 0.71 10.78 -14.88
C TYR A 205 0.05 11.08 -16.23
N GLU A 206 -0.05 10.09 -17.12
CA GLU A 206 -0.76 10.19 -18.39
C GLU A 206 -2.23 10.60 -18.23
N ARG A 207 -2.83 10.20 -17.12
CA ARG A 207 -4.24 10.49 -16.78
C ARG A 207 -4.41 11.79 -15.97
N LYS A 208 -3.32 12.51 -15.71
CA LYS A 208 -3.29 13.73 -14.91
C LYS A 208 -3.86 13.54 -13.48
N MET A 209 -3.78 12.34 -12.95
CA MET A 209 -4.18 12.00 -11.57
C MET A 209 -3.02 12.32 -10.62
N TYR A 210 -2.67 13.59 -10.49
CA TYR A 210 -1.41 14.03 -9.89
C TYR A 210 -1.27 13.68 -8.41
N PHE A 211 -2.35 13.60 -7.67
CA PHE A 211 -2.30 13.17 -6.27
C PHE A 211 -1.85 11.69 -6.15
N ASP A 212 -2.30 10.82 -7.05
CA ASP A 212 -1.84 9.43 -7.08
C ASP A 212 -0.39 9.33 -7.57
N VAL A 213 0.00 10.13 -8.57
CA VAL A 213 1.40 10.28 -9.00
C VAL A 213 2.29 10.66 -7.82
N ALA A 214 1.88 11.64 -7.01
CA ALA A 214 2.63 12.15 -5.87
C ALA A 214 3.02 11.04 -4.87
N LYS A 215 2.10 10.12 -4.57
CA LYS A 215 2.37 8.96 -3.72
C LYS A 215 3.46 8.06 -4.29
N HIS A 216 3.41 7.79 -5.60
CA HIS A 216 4.40 6.94 -6.27
C HIS A 216 5.76 7.63 -6.40
N LEU A 217 5.78 8.94 -6.65
CA LEU A 217 7.01 9.73 -6.66
C LEU A 217 7.74 9.65 -5.32
N TYR A 218 7.01 9.85 -4.22
CA TYR A 218 7.55 9.74 -2.87
C TYR A 218 8.10 8.33 -2.61
N ASP A 219 7.27 7.30 -2.84
CA ASP A 219 7.61 5.91 -2.56
C ASP A 219 8.88 5.47 -3.31
N VAL A 220 8.96 5.74 -4.60
CA VAL A 220 10.12 5.39 -5.44
C VAL A 220 11.36 6.13 -4.97
N SER A 221 11.25 7.44 -4.65
CA SER A 221 12.39 8.24 -4.21
C SER A 221 12.96 7.75 -2.87
N VAL A 222 12.10 7.36 -1.92
CA VAL A 222 12.55 6.74 -0.66
C VAL A 222 13.20 5.38 -0.92
N MET A 223 12.57 4.54 -1.75
CA MET A 223 13.07 3.20 -2.04
C MET A 223 14.42 3.21 -2.77
N LEU A 224 14.68 4.22 -3.62
CA LEU A 224 15.97 4.34 -4.32
C LEU A 224 17.17 4.42 -3.37
N ASP A 225 17.01 4.95 -2.16
CA ASP A 225 18.08 5.05 -1.17
C ASP A 225 18.28 3.75 -0.34
N LEU A 226 17.41 2.76 -0.50
CA LEU A 226 17.50 1.51 0.24
C LEU A 226 18.55 0.56 -0.38
N GLU A 227 19.41 -0.01 0.48
CA GLU A 227 20.47 -0.94 0.06
C GLU A 227 19.94 -2.11 -0.79
N GLN A 228 18.77 -2.64 -0.43
CA GLN A 228 18.12 -3.74 -1.16
C GLN A 228 17.77 -3.36 -2.60
N ILE A 229 17.27 -2.15 -2.81
CA ILE A 229 16.93 -1.63 -4.15
C ILE A 229 18.21 -1.28 -4.92
N GLN A 230 19.21 -0.69 -4.28
CA GLN A 230 20.50 -0.43 -4.90
C GLN A 230 21.20 -1.71 -5.36
N LYS A 231 21.14 -2.79 -4.56
CA LYS A 231 21.65 -4.11 -4.95
C LYS A 231 20.90 -4.70 -6.15
N MET A 232 19.56 -4.55 -6.19
CA MET A 232 18.76 -4.99 -7.34
C MET A 232 19.14 -4.21 -8.60
N ILE A 233 19.21 -2.88 -8.52
CA ILE A 233 19.58 -2.02 -9.66
C ILE A 233 20.99 -2.34 -10.15
N GLY A 234 21.94 -2.61 -9.26
CA GLY A 234 23.30 -3.03 -9.60
C GLY A 234 23.39 -4.43 -10.24
N ASN A 235 22.34 -5.24 -10.13
CA ASN A 235 22.21 -6.53 -10.81
C ASN A 235 21.21 -6.42 -11.97
N GLN A 236 21.72 -6.11 -13.16
CA GLN A 236 20.92 -5.87 -14.34
C GLN A 236 19.92 -7.00 -14.64
N GLN A 237 20.32 -8.27 -14.46
CA GLN A 237 19.44 -9.41 -14.70
C GLN A 237 18.25 -9.42 -13.73
N MET A 238 18.50 -9.21 -12.46
CA MET A 238 17.44 -9.15 -11.42
C MET A 238 16.50 -7.98 -11.68
N PHE A 239 17.03 -6.81 -12.04
CA PHE A 239 16.20 -5.65 -12.31
C PHE A 239 15.32 -5.86 -13.55
N LEU A 240 15.89 -6.40 -14.64
CA LEU A 240 15.11 -6.76 -15.84
C LEU A 240 14.03 -7.80 -15.54
N GLU A 241 14.29 -8.76 -14.66
CA GLU A 241 13.29 -9.74 -14.23
C GLU A 241 12.11 -9.08 -13.52
N MET A 242 12.36 -8.17 -12.57
CA MET A 242 11.29 -7.45 -11.86
C MET A 242 10.47 -6.56 -12.81
N LEU A 243 11.12 -5.86 -13.72
CA LEU A 243 10.45 -5.09 -14.77
C LEU A 243 9.66 -6.00 -15.73
N GLY A 244 10.20 -7.18 -16.05
CA GLY A 244 9.54 -8.20 -16.88
C GLY A 244 8.24 -8.71 -16.28
N TYR A 245 8.21 -9.02 -14.97
CA TYR A 245 6.97 -9.37 -14.26
C TYR A 245 5.94 -8.25 -14.39
N LYS A 246 6.37 -7.00 -14.22
CA LYS A 246 5.46 -5.87 -14.34
C LYS A 246 4.91 -5.69 -15.76
N ARG A 247 5.74 -5.82 -16.78
CA ARG A 247 5.29 -5.77 -18.18
C ARG A 247 4.28 -6.89 -18.48
N LEU A 248 4.51 -8.11 -17.99
CA LEU A 248 3.56 -9.22 -18.10
C LEU A 248 2.19 -8.89 -17.48
N GLU A 249 2.17 -8.20 -16.33
CA GLU A 249 0.91 -7.74 -15.73
C GLU A 249 0.19 -6.71 -16.61
N GLU A 250 0.94 -5.76 -17.16
CA GLU A 250 0.36 -4.72 -18.02
C GLU A 250 -0.26 -5.30 -19.30
N THR A 251 0.23 -6.44 -19.84
CA THR A 251 -0.42 -7.14 -20.96
C THR A 251 -1.83 -7.62 -20.61
N ARG A 252 -2.09 -7.86 -19.33
CA ARG A 252 -3.38 -8.37 -18.81
C ARG A 252 -4.29 -7.26 -18.32
N ARG A 253 -3.76 -6.04 -18.16
CA ARG A 253 -4.48 -4.90 -17.61
C ARG A 253 -5.25 -4.17 -18.72
N THR A 254 -6.58 -4.12 -18.60
CA THR A 254 -7.43 -3.41 -19.56
C THR A 254 -7.12 -1.91 -19.53
N GLY A 255 -6.92 -1.32 -20.72
CA GLY A 255 -6.70 0.13 -20.88
C GLY A 255 -5.28 0.61 -20.51
N SER A 256 -4.30 -0.29 -20.42
CA SER A 256 -2.88 0.04 -20.31
C SER A 256 -2.17 -0.32 -21.62
N ASP A 257 -1.26 0.53 -22.08
CA ASP A 257 -0.32 0.31 -23.18
C ASP A 257 1.13 0.14 -22.68
N LEU A 258 1.31 0.16 -21.36
CA LEU A 258 2.63 0.16 -20.72
C LEU A 258 3.41 -1.15 -20.89
N ALA A 259 2.75 -2.24 -21.32
CA ALA A 259 3.42 -3.52 -21.56
C ALA A 259 4.56 -3.42 -22.57
N GLU A 260 4.32 -2.74 -23.70
CA GLU A 260 5.26 -2.61 -24.83
C GLU A 260 5.92 -1.23 -24.89
N LYS A 261 5.45 -0.26 -24.09
CA LYS A 261 5.94 1.11 -24.09
C LYS A 261 7.39 1.18 -23.63
N LYS A 262 8.27 1.78 -24.43
CA LYS A 262 9.67 1.98 -24.05
C LYS A 262 9.78 3.00 -22.93
N PHE A 263 10.79 2.87 -22.08
CA PHE A 263 11.04 3.86 -21.03
C PHE A 263 11.37 5.27 -21.59
N SER A 264 11.94 5.35 -22.78
CA SER A 264 12.12 6.63 -23.51
C SER A 264 10.80 7.37 -23.78
N ASP A 265 9.70 6.64 -23.87
CA ASP A 265 8.39 7.15 -24.25
C ASP A 265 7.48 7.40 -23.02
N PHE A 266 7.96 7.10 -21.80
CA PHE A 266 7.28 7.43 -20.58
C PHE A 266 7.25 8.96 -20.38
N GLN A 267 6.06 9.54 -20.35
CA GLN A 267 5.88 10.99 -20.21
C GLN A 267 6.46 11.53 -18.91
N LEU A 268 6.28 10.81 -17.81
CA LEU A 268 6.81 11.17 -16.51
C LEU A 268 8.36 11.25 -16.55
N LEU A 269 9.00 10.28 -17.18
CA LEU A 269 10.46 10.24 -17.33
C LEU A 269 10.98 11.34 -18.27
N GLY A 270 10.14 11.90 -19.14
CA GLY A 270 10.47 13.05 -19.97
C GLY A 270 10.72 14.32 -19.18
N GLY A 271 10.23 14.38 -17.93
CA GLY A 271 10.41 15.48 -16.98
C GLY A 271 9.09 16.03 -16.45
N PHE A 272 9.04 16.23 -15.15
CA PHE A 272 7.85 16.72 -14.44
C PHE A 272 8.14 17.90 -13.49
N GLY A 273 9.40 18.36 -13.42
CA GLY A 273 9.84 19.40 -12.46
C GLY A 273 9.07 20.71 -12.57
N ASP A 274 8.66 21.10 -13.78
CA ASP A 274 7.94 22.35 -14.06
C ASP A 274 6.41 22.18 -13.94
N ASN A 275 5.91 20.99 -13.59
CA ASN A 275 4.47 20.75 -13.44
C ASN A 275 3.96 21.30 -12.10
N ALA A 276 3.44 22.53 -12.12
CA ALA A 276 2.96 23.20 -10.92
C ALA A 276 1.78 22.49 -10.24
N ALA A 277 0.90 21.84 -11.01
CA ALA A 277 -0.23 21.08 -10.44
C ALA A 277 0.26 19.83 -9.69
N LEU A 278 1.19 19.08 -10.27
CA LEU A 278 1.81 17.95 -9.61
C LEU A 278 2.59 18.37 -8.36
N ARG A 279 3.36 19.46 -8.41
CA ARG A 279 4.08 20.01 -7.24
C ARG A 279 3.12 20.34 -6.10
N LYS A 280 1.99 20.97 -6.40
CA LYS A 280 0.94 21.26 -5.40
C LYS A 280 0.37 20.00 -4.78
N ASP A 281 0.00 19.01 -5.61
CA ASP A 281 -0.57 17.75 -5.13
C ASP A 281 0.45 16.94 -4.35
N TYR A 282 1.73 16.99 -4.72
CA TYR A 282 2.83 16.38 -3.97
C TYR A 282 2.98 16.97 -2.55
N GLN A 283 2.94 18.29 -2.43
CA GLN A 283 2.97 18.97 -1.13
C GLN A 283 1.74 18.64 -0.28
N ASN A 284 0.55 18.59 -0.89
CA ASN A 284 -0.67 18.19 -0.20
C ASN A 284 -0.62 16.73 0.27
N MET A 285 -0.12 15.83 -0.57
CA MET A 285 0.06 14.42 -0.20
C MET A 285 0.98 14.28 1.01
N GLN A 286 2.12 14.98 1.05
CA GLN A 286 3.03 14.88 2.18
C GLN A 286 2.41 15.42 3.46
N ARG A 287 1.75 16.59 3.40
CA ARG A 287 1.10 17.20 4.58
C ARG A 287 0.09 16.26 5.23
N ASN A 288 -0.64 15.48 4.42
CA ASN A 288 -1.72 14.64 4.93
C ASN A 288 -1.25 13.24 5.34
N TYR A 289 -0.18 12.73 4.73
CA TYR A 289 0.15 11.30 4.85
C TYR A 289 1.54 10.99 5.39
N VAL A 290 2.52 11.90 5.30
CA VAL A 290 3.86 11.67 5.87
C VAL A 290 3.81 11.80 7.38
N PHE A 291 4.46 10.88 8.10
CA PHE A 291 4.31 10.75 9.54
C PHE A 291 5.02 11.85 10.34
N SER A 292 6.16 12.34 9.86
CA SER A 292 6.93 13.35 10.55
C SER A 292 7.57 14.33 9.56
N GLU A 293 7.97 15.51 10.07
CA GLU A 293 8.68 16.51 9.26
C GLU A 293 10.03 16.01 8.74
N GLU A 294 10.68 15.09 9.47
CA GLU A 294 11.95 14.48 9.07
C GLU A 294 11.81 13.57 7.85
N ASP A 295 10.62 13.02 7.63
CA ASP A 295 10.31 12.12 6.53
C ASP A 295 9.84 12.88 5.26
N VAL A 296 9.70 14.21 5.33
CA VAL A 296 9.29 15.05 4.19
C VAL A 296 10.41 15.16 3.17
N LEU A 297 10.13 14.83 1.91
CA LEU A 297 11.08 14.97 0.81
C LEU A 297 10.78 16.22 -0.03
N PRO A 298 11.73 17.16 -0.20
CA PRO A 298 11.55 18.29 -1.11
C PRO A 298 11.24 17.84 -2.54
N PHE A 299 10.30 18.50 -3.21
CA PHE A 299 9.92 18.12 -4.57
C PHE A 299 11.10 18.14 -5.55
N ASP A 300 12.02 19.10 -5.42
CA ASP A 300 13.19 19.19 -6.29
C ASP A 300 14.17 18.02 -6.06
N TYR A 301 14.30 17.53 -4.83
CA TYR A 301 15.03 16.29 -4.53
C TYR A 301 14.41 15.10 -5.26
N VAL A 302 13.09 14.96 -5.21
CA VAL A 302 12.37 13.88 -5.92
C VAL A 302 12.58 13.97 -7.43
N VAL A 303 12.55 15.17 -8.01
CA VAL A 303 12.86 15.38 -9.44
C VAL A 303 14.26 14.85 -9.78
N GLU A 304 15.27 15.13 -8.94
CA GLU A 304 16.64 14.64 -9.16
C GLU A 304 16.75 13.12 -9.01
N GLN A 305 16.06 12.52 -8.04
CA GLN A 305 16.04 11.05 -7.91
C GLN A 305 15.43 10.37 -9.14
N TRP A 306 14.35 10.93 -9.68
CA TRP A 306 13.70 10.39 -10.88
C TRP A 306 14.51 10.62 -12.15
N LYS A 307 15.33 11.67 -12.23
CA LYS A 307 16.30 11.84 -13.32
C LYS A 307 17.37 10.73 -13.30
N LYS A 308 17.92 10.42 -12.12
CA LYS A 308 18.86 9.30 -11.96
C LYS A 308 18.22 7.97 -12.36
N LEU A 309 16.99 7.71 -11.89
CA LEU A 309 16.24 6.50 -12.26
C LEU A 309 16.03 6.40 -13.78
N ARG A 310 15.68 7.53 -14.43
CA ARG A 310 15.53 7.59 -15.88
C ARG A 310 16.81 7.16 -16.61
N GLU A 311 17.97 7.70 -16.19
CA GLU A 311 19.26 7.33 -16.78
C GLU A 311 19.48 5.82 -16.68
N ILE A 312 19.23 5.23 -15.52
CA ILE A 312 19.35 3.77 -15.31
C ILE A 312 18.40 3.01 -16.23
N LEU A 313 17.12 3.37 -16.28
CA LEU A 313 16.11 2.69 -17.10
C LEU A 313 16.42 2.76 -18.61
N LEU A 314 17.00 3.87 -19.08
CA LEU A 314 17.38 4.02 -20.47
C LEU A 314 18.59 3.16 -20.86
N THR A 315 19.43 2.75 -19.91
CA THR A 315 20.54 1.81 -20.19
C THR A 315 20.10 0.36 -20.29
N LEU A 316 18.89 0.05 -19.83
CA LEU A 316 18.30 -1.29 -19.88
C LEU A 316 17.52 -1.57 -21.18
N ALA A 317 17.35 -0.55 -22.04
CA ALA A 317 16.53 -0.60 -23.26
C ALA A 317 17.29 -1.20 -24.44
#